data_1acee8ed3582ce4f64c82ac007b4fe1d
#
_entry.id   1acee8ed3582ce4f64c82ac007b4fe1d
#
_cell.length_a   1.000
_cell.length_b   1.000
_cell.length_c   1.000
_cell.angle_alpha   90.00
_cell.angle_beta   90.00
_cell.angle_gamma   90.00
#
_symmetry.space_group_name_H-M   'P 1'
#
loop_
_entity.id
_entity.type
_entity.pdbx_description
1 polymer ?
#
loop_
_entity_poly.entity_id
_entity_poly.type
_entity_poly.pdbx_seq_one_letter_code
_entity_poly.pdbx_strand_id
1 'polypeptide(L)'
;MTFKVGLVGCGRISDIYIENCARFEGVEIVACASLDLDESRAKAAQHSIPRACLVDDIISDAAIDCVLNLTIPAAHADIALRAVQAGKHVYSEKPLVTDVEDGRRLLDAARQAGVLVGNAPDTFLGGRWQTVRRLIDEGVIGHPTGVGAYVGTHGTERHNPNPDFYYQPGGGPLLDLGPYYLTAMVFCLGPIARVASMASRAFDQRMIENGPRNGQWMQVEVDTHSLSLIEFESGVIGSMMISFDVWDSETPRLEIYGEEGTICIADPDPVHGANIFGGEVLYRTRDTSRWTHQPRPVGRDSWQVAQCHHGYNVNSRGLGLLDLALAVKEGRQPRASGELAYHVFEVMDAIAVSPAAARCQDVMISCARPDPLPVSFPDYLT
;
A
#
# COMPACT_ATOMS: atom_id res chain seq x y z
N MET A 1 21.52 5.98 18.31
CA MET A 1 21.38 7.27 17.58
C MET A 1 19.96 7.34 17.09
N THR A 2 19.33 8.50 17.15
CA THR A 2 17.98 8.75 16.60
C THR A 2 18.07 8.96 15.11
N PHE A 3 17.21 8.31 14.34
CA PHE A 3 17.09 8.45 12.90
C PHE A 3 16.28 9.72 12.57
N LYS A 4 16.94 10.71 12.00
CA LYS A 4 16.39 12.04 11.76
C LYS A 4 15.75 12.14 10.41
N VAL A 5 14.49 12.55 10.39
CA VAL A 5 13.64 12.59 9.21
C VAL A 5 13.29 14.03 8.84
N GLY A 6 13.47 14.37 7.58
CA GLY A 6 12.94 15.58 6.96
C GLY A 6 11.68 15.25 6.17
N LEU A 7 10.54 15.82 6.56
CA LEU A 7 9.26 15.62 5.90
C LEU A 7 9.08 16.60 4.75
N VAL A 8 8.76 16.12 3.55
CA VAL A 8 8.42 16.92 2.37
C VAL A 8 7.00 16.63 1.95
N GLY A 9 6.14 17.65 1.94
CA GLY A 9 4.72 17.53 1.66
C GLY A 9 3.86 17.62 2.92
N CYS A 10 3.36 18.84 3.22
CA CYS A 10 2.58 19.15 4.41
C CYS A 10 1.06 18.96 4.22
N GLY A 11 0.64 18.14 3.24
CA GLY A 11 -0.75 17.85 2.95
C GLY A 11 -1.44 17.02 4.04
N ARG A 12 -2.73 16.67 3.81
CA ARG A 12 -3.58 15.96 4.79
C ARG A 12 -2.98 14.65 5.29
N ILE A 13 -2.30 13.88 4.42
CA ILE A 13 -1.76 12.59 4.82
C ILE A 13 -0.60 12.71 5.81
N SER A 14 0.08 13.87 5.87
CA SER A 14 1.23 14.06 6.74
C SER A 14 0.87 13.99 8.22
N ASP A 15 -0.37 14.35 8.62
CA ASP A 15 -0.80 14.37 10.02
C ASP A 15 -0.64 12.99 10.66
N ILE A 16 -1.17 11.93 10.05
CA ILE A 16 -1.09 10.58 10.61
C ILE A 16 0.36 10.05 10.65
N TYR A 17 1.21 10.41 9.66
CA TYR A 17 2.63 10.07 9.71
C TYR A 17 3.35 10.75 10.86
N ILE A 18 3.10 12.05 11.07
CA ILE A 18 3.71 12.82 12.16
C ILE A 18 3.27 12.28 13.51
N GLU A 19 1.98 12.04 13.70
CA GLU A 19 1.39 11.52 14.94
C GLU A 19 1.96 10.14 15.31
N ASN A 20 2.07 9.25 14.33
CA ASN A 20 2.62 7.91 14.56
C ASN A 20 4.14 7.97 14.80
N CYS A 21 4.88 8.73 13.99
CA CYS A 21 6.33 8.87 14.16
C CYS A 21 6.71 9.46 15.52
N ALA A 22 5.90 10.35 16.08
CA ALA A 22 6.13 10.90 17.43
C ALA A 22 6.06 9.84 18.53
N ARG A 23 5.50 8.67 18.26
CA ARG A 23 5.39 7.53 19.18
C ARG A 23 6.45 6.46 18.94
N PHE A 24 7.10 6.46 17.78
CA PHE A 24 8.12 5.46 17.44
C PHE A 24 9.46 5.77 18.11
N GLU A 25 9.99 4.77 18.81
CA GLU A 25 11.33 4.91 19.38
C GLU A 25 12.40 4.96 18.28
N GLY A 26 13.28 5.95 18.39
CA GLY A 26 14.44 6.06 17.49
C GLY A 26 14.18 6.73 16.15
N VAL A 27 12.98 7.23 15.89
CA VAL A 27 12.64 8.04 14.70
C VAL A 27 12.19 9.43 15.14
N GLU A 28 12.68 10.48 14.49
CA GLU A 28 12.33 11.86 14.83
C GLU A 28 12.16 12.70 13.57
N ILE A 29 10.98 13.32 13.39
CA ILE A 29 10.76 14.32 12.34
C ILE A 29 11.31 15.66 12.83
N VAL A 30 12.47 16.07 12.31
CA VAL A 30 13.20 17.28 12.75
C VAL A 30 12.92 18.51 11.91
N ALA A 31 12.36 18.35 10.71
CA ALA A 31 12.01 19.43 9.81
C ALA A 31 10.83 19.04 8.91
N CYS A 32 10.06 20.02 8.47
CA CYS A 32 9.06 19.83 7.42
C CYS A 32 9.15 20.96 6.37
N ALA A 33 8.81 20.58 5.13
CA ALA A 33 8.85 21.45 3.97
C ALA A 33 7.65 21.22 3.04
N SER A 34 7.22 22.28 2.41
CA SER A 34 6.22 22.32 1.35
C SER A 34 6.68 23.29 0.26
N LEU A 35 5.94 23.40 -0.83
CA LEU A 35 6.16 24.44 -1.84
C LEU A 35 5.92 25.84 -1.28
N ASP A 36 5.02 25.94 -0.31
CA ASP A 36 4.73 27.17 0.43
C ASP A 36 5.32 27.10 1.84
N LEU A 37 6.19 28.05 2.17
CA LEU A 37 6.82 28.14 3.48
C LEU A 37 5.81 28.43 4.61
N ASP A 38 4.71 29.11 4.34
CA ASP A 38 3.70 29.39 5.35
C ASP A 38 2.89 28.13 5.67
N GLU A 39 2.64 27.27 4.68
CA GLU A 39 2.09 25.92 4.90
C GLU A 39 3.04 25.09 5.77
N SER A 40 4.34 25.12 5.49
CA SER A 40 5.37 24.43 6.30
C SER A 40 5.38 24.94 7.74
N ARG A 41 5.30 26.27 7.94
CA ARG A 41 5.23 26.92 9.28
C ARG A 41 3.97 26.51 10.04
N ALA A 42 2.82 26.50 9.36
CA ALA A 42 1.56 26.08 9.96
C ALA A 42 1.62 24.62 10.43
N LYS A 43 2.15 23.71 9.58
CA LYS A 43 2.32 22.30 9.91
C LYS A 43 3.31 22.10 11.07
N ALA A 44 4.44 22.79 11.06
CA ALA A 44 5.43 22.74 12.13
C ALA A 44 4.84 23.21 13.46
N ALA A 45 4.07 24.31 13.46
CA ALA A 45 3.40 24.81 14.66
C ALA A 45 2.32 23.83 15.18
N GLN A 46 1.53 23.24 14.27
CA GLN A 46 0.47 22.28 14.60
C GLN A 46 1.01 21.05 15.34
N HIS A 47 2.15 20.51 14.89
CA HIS A 47 2.71 19.26 15.37
C HIS A 47 3.99 19.42 16.20
N SER A 48 4.38 20.66 16.54
CA SER A 48 5.61 20.94 17.28
C SER A 48 6.89 20.42 16.60
N ILE A 49 6.94 20.44 15.25
CA ILE A 49 8.15 20.09 14.50
C ILE A 49 9.16 21.24 14.67
N PRO A 50 10.43 20.94 15.00
CA PRO A 50 11.41 21.97 15.35
C PRO A 50 11.67 23.01 14.28
N ARG A 51 11.57 22.62 12.99
CA ARG A 51 11.94 23.48 11.88
C ARG A 51 10.97 23.40 10.70
N ALA A 52 10.50 24.55 10.22
CA ALA A 52 9.85 24.71 8.92
C ALA A 52 10.84 25.33 7.93
N CYS A 53 10.95 24.77 6.72
CA CYS A 53 11.91 25.21 5.73
C CYS A 53 11.43 24.90 4.30
N LEU A 54 12.26 25.17 3.30
CA LEU A 54 12.01 24.78 1.92
C LEU A 54 12.54 23.37 1.64
N VAL A 55 12.10 22.75 0.55
CA VAL A 55 12.49 21.40 0.16
C VAL A 55 14.00 21.25 0.01
N ASP A 56 14.66 22.25 -0.61
CA ASP A 56 16.11 22.25 -0.82
C ASP A 56 16.91 22.30 0.49
N ASP A 57 16.38 22.96 1.52
CA ASP A 57 16.97 22.99 2.86
C ASP A 57 16.97 21.58 3.52
N ILE A 58 15.91 20.79 3.31
CA ILE A 58 15.84 19.40 3.78
C ILE A 58 16.85 18.54 3.02
N ILE A 59 16.88 18.65 1.71
CA ILE A 59 17.74 17.81 0.86
C ILE A 59 19.23 18.09 1.14
N SER A 60 19.61 19.36 1.36
CA SER A 60 21.00 19.76 1.60
C SER A 60 21.48 19.60 3.06
N ASP A 61 20.58 19.39 4.02
CA ASP A 61 20.93 19.31 5.43
C ASP A 61 21.61 17.98 5.79
N ALA A 62 22.91 18.03 6.08
CA ALA A 62 23.69 16.85 6.46
C ALA A 62 23.25 16.18 7.78
N ALA A 63 22.43 16.85 8.60
CA ALA A 63 21.89 16.29 9.83
C ALA A 63 20.63 15.45 9.63
N ILE A 64 20.04 15.42 8.44
CA ILE A 64 18.89 14.62 8.08
C ILE A 64 19.36 13.30 7.46
N ASP A 65 18.91 12.18 8.01
CA ASP A 65 19.24 10.83 7.54
C ASP A 65 18.31 10.38 6.41
N CYS A 66 17.02 10.77 6.48
CA CYS A 66 15.99 10.29 5.57
C CYS A 66 15.04 11.42 5.16
N VAL A 67 14.63 11.40 3.91
CA VAL A 67 13.52 12.22 3.40
C VAL A 67 12.24 11.39 3.41
N LEU A 68 11.24 11.84 4.16
CA LEU A 68 9.87 11.34 4.12
C LEU A 68 9.09 12.16 3.08
N ASN A 69 8.86 11.56 1.91
CA ASN A 69 8.24 12.21 0.76
C ASN A 69 6.73 11.93 0.72
N LEU A 70 5.94 12.88 1.16
CA LEU A 70 4.47 12.83 1.20
C LEU A 70 3.84 13.83 0.21
N THR A 71 4.52 14.11 -0.87
CA THR A 71 4.06 15.02 -1.92
C THR A 71 3.00 14.36 -2.81
N ILE A 72 2.64 15.02 -3.89
CA ILE A 72 1.76 14.43 -4.91
C ILE A 72 2.56 13.43 -5.79
N PRO A 73 1.91 12.42 -6.38
CA PRO A 73 2.58 11.40 -7.18
C PRO A 73 3.52 11.93 -8.26
N ALA A 74 3.14 13.01 -8.93
CA ALA A 74 3.96 13.62 -9.98
C ALA A 74 5.31 14.20 -9.50
N ALA A 75 5.47 14.44 -8.19
CA ALA A 75 6.70 14.96 -7.60
C ALA A 75 7.53 13.87 -6.89
N HIS A 76 7.01 12.65 -6.75
CA HIS A 76 7.68 11.59 -5.99
C HIS A 76 9.07 11.27 -6.54
N ALA A 77 9.18 11.03 -7.84
CA ALA A 77 10.42 10.62 -8.49
C ALA A 77 11.50 11.70 -8.38
N ASP A 78 11.17 12.97 -8.66
CA ASP A 78 12.13 14.09 -8.60
C ASP A 78 12.69 14.28 -7.19
N ILE A 79 11.81 14.38 -6.18
CA ILE A 79 12.22 14.60 -4.80
C ILE A 79 13.03 13.40 -4.28
N ALA A 80 12.58 12.17 -4.57
CA ALA A 80 13.29 10.97 -4.15
C ALA A 80 14.69 10.89 -4.79
N LEU A 81 14.79 11.15 -6.09
CA LEU A 81 16.07 11.11 -6.81
C LEU A 81 17.07 12.15 -6.27
N ARG A 82 16.61 13.38 -6.03
CA ARG A 82 17.42 14.46 -5.46
C ARG A 82 17.90 14.10 -4.04
N ALA A 83 17.03 13.53 -3.22
CA ALA A 83 17.39 13.08 -1.87
C ALA A 83 18.46 11.96 -1.91
N VAL A 84 18.27 10.97 -2.78
CA VAL A 84 19.25 9.88 -3.00
C VAL A 84 20.60 10.41 -3.47
N GLN A 85 20.60 11.34 -4.42
CA GLN A 85 21.83 11.98 -4.91
C GLN A 85 22.55 12.81 -3.83
N ALA A 86 21.82 13.32 -2.84
CA ALA A 86 22.36 13.96 -1.66
C ALA A 86 22.78 12.98 -0.55
N GLY A 87 22.78 11.66 -0.82
CA GLY A 87 23.19 10.62 0.10
C GLY A 87 22.19 10.33 1.22
N LYS A 88 20.91 10.66 1.03
CA LYS A 88 19.86 10.42 2.02
C LYS A 88 19.03 9.19 1.69
N HIS A 89 18.63 8.44 2.73
CA HIS A 89 17.58 7.46 2.60
C HIS A 89 16.26 8.14 2.24
N VAL A 90 15.34 7.39 1.64
CA VAL A 90 14.03 7.92 1.22
C VAL A 90 12.93 6.98 1.65
N TYR A 91 11.84 7.52 2.16
CA TYR A 91 10.55 6.84 2.28
C TYR A 91 9.46 7.68 1.63
N SER A 92 8.82 7.15 0.59
CA SER A 92 7.80 7.89 -0.17
C SER A 92 6.41 7.31 0.03
N GLU A 93 5.38 8.16 -0.08
CA GLU A 93 4.01 7.70 -0.29
C GLU A 93 3.86 6.98 -1.63
N LYS A 94 2.79 6.21 -1.74
CA LYS A 94 2.45 5.49 -2.97
C LYS A 94 1.84 6.45 -4.02
N PRO A 95 2.00 6.16 -5.31
CA PRO A 95 2.92 5.17 -5.89
C PRO A 95 4.39 5.63 -5.81
N LEU A 96 5.33 4.70 -5.91
CA LEU A 96 6.76 5.03 -5.90
C LEU A 96 7.11 6.08 -6.96
N VAL A 97 6.60 5.87 -8.15
CA VAL A 97 6.78 6.69 -9.34
C VAL A 97 5.50 6.71 -10.17
N THR A 98 5.47 7.51 -11.22
CA THR A 98 4.39 7.55 -12.24
C THR A 98 4.85 7.06 -13.61
N ASP A 99 6.11 6.69 -13.73
CA ASP A 99 6.74 6.16 -14.93
C ASP A 99 7.74 5.05 -14.57
N VAL A 100 7.75 3.94 -15.33
CA VAL A 100 8.59 2.77 -15.07
C VAL A 100 10.09 3.12 -15.15
N GLU A 101 10.50 3.96 -16.10
CA GLU A 101 11.89 4.36 -16.25
C GLU A 101 12.40 5.21 -15.08
N ASP A 102 11.55 6.07 -14.52
CA ASP A 102 11.89 6.83 -13.31
C ASP A 102 12.12 5.92 -12.10
N GLY A 103 11.34 4.84 -11.98
CA GLY A 103 11.55 3.83 -10.92
C GLY A 103 12.92 3.16 -11.05
N ARG A 104 13.27 2.74 -12.26
CA ARG A 104 14.59 2.16 -12.54
C ARG A 104 15.71 3.13 -12.20
N ARG A 105 15.62 4.38 -12.66
CA ARG A 105 16.63 5.43 -12.40
C ARG A 105 16.80 5.71 -10.89
N LEU A 106 15.69 5.75 -10.15
CA LEU A 106 15.72 5.98 -8.70
C LEU A 106 16.45 4.85 -7.97
N LEU A 107 16.09 3.60 -8.27
CA LEU A 107 16.69 2.44 -7.60
C LEU A 107 18.16 2.23 -8.00
N ASP A 108 18.54 2.52 -9.25
CA ASP A 108 19.92 2.51 -9.69
C ASP A 108 20.77 3.57 -8.97
N ALA A 109 20.23 4.79 -8.84
CA ALA A 109 20.89 5.88 -8.11
C ALA A 109 21.05 5.54 -6.62
N ALA A 110 20.01 4.95 -6.00
CA ALA A 110 20.06 4.55 -4.58
C ALA A 110 21.15 3.49 -4.32
N ARG A 111 21.27 2.49 -5.20
CA ARG A 111 22.32 1.48 -5.13
C ARG A 111 23.72 2.10 -5.28
N GLN A 112 23.90 3.04 -6.20
CA GLN A 112 25.17 3.75 -6.40
C GLN A 112 25.54 4.63 -5.20
N ALA A 113 24.57 5.28 -4.58
CA ALA A 113 24.76 6.14 -3.41
C ALA A 113 24.89 5.33 -2.10
N GLY A 114 24.59 4.03 -2.10
CA GLY A 114 24.59 3.20 -0.90
C GLY A 114 23.48 3.56 0.10
N VAL A 115 22.35 4.10 -0.37
CA VAL A 115 21.20 4.46 0.46
C VAL A 115 20.01 3.56 0.18
N LEU A 116 19.08 3.47 1.12
CA LEU A 116 17.89 2.65 1.01
C LEU A 116 16.69 3.50 0.58
N VAL A 117 15.83 2.91 -0.23
CA VAL A 117 14.52 3.45 -0.62
C VAL A 117 13.45 2.54 -0.04
N GLY A 118 12.56 3.12 0.77
CA GLY A 118 11.31 2.52 1.22
C GLY A 118 10.12 3.23 0.58
N ASN A 119 8.98 2.54 0.51
CA ASN A 119 7.77 3.10 -0.07
C ASN A 119 6.51 2.56 0.58
N ALA A 120 5.51 3.40 0.76
CA ALA A 120 4.16 2.96 1.07
C ALA A 120 3.56 2.17 -0.13
N PRO A 121 2.55 1.31 0.11
CA PRO A 121 1.87 1.12 1.37
C PRO A 121 2.61 0.18 2.32
N ASP A 122 2.63 0.55 3.56
CA ASP A 122 3.17 -0.27 4.66
C ASP A 122 2.08 -1.09 5.40
N THR A 123 0.88 -1.11 4.86
CA THR A 123 -0.29 -1.76 5.45
C THR A 123 -0.12 -3.26 5.66
N PHE A 124 0.67 -3.93 4.79
CA PHE A 124 0.97 -5.35 4.91
C PHE A 124 1.84 -5.69 6.15
N LEU A 125 2.45 -4.69 6.78
CA LEU A 125 3.15 -4.83 8.05
C LEU A 125 2.19 -4.87 9.26
N GLY A 126 0.93 -4.52 9.07
CA GLY A 126 -0.09 -4.58 10.13
C GLY A 126 -0.48 -5.99 10.53
N GLY A 127 -1.01 -6.12 11.75
CA GLY A 127 -1.29 -7.41 12.40
C GLY A 127 -2.17 -8.35 11.60
N ARG A 128 -3.11 -7.83 10.80
CA ARG A 128 -3.94 -8.65 9.90
C ARG A 128 -3.09 -9.42 8.90
N TRP A 129 -2.25 -8.74 8.13
CA TRP A 129 -1.45 -9.36 7.08
C TRP A 129 -0.34 -10.24 7.65
N GLN A 130 0.23 -9.86 8.78
CA GLN A 130 1.17 -10.70 9.51
C GLN A 130 0.50 -12.02 9.96
N THR A 131 -0.78 -11.97 10.37
CA THR A 131 -1.55 -13.16 10.70
C THR A 131 -1.81 -14.04 9.48
N VAL A 132 -2.19 -13.44 8.33
CA VAL A 132 -2.35 -14.18 7.07
C VAL A 132 -1.05 -14.88 6.68
N ARG A 133 0.06 -14.13 6.70
CA ARG A 133 1.38 -14.65 6.36
C ARG A 133 1.80 -15.81 7.28
N ARG A 134 1.58 -15.67 8.58
CA ARG A 134 1.86 -16.72 9.54
C ARG A 134 1.07 -18.00 9.25
N LEU A 135 -0.24 -17.90 8.99
CA LEU A 135 -1.06 -19.07 8.64
C LEU A 135 -0.55 -19.81 7.39
N ILE A 136 -0.04 -19.07 6.40
CA ILE A 136 0.57 -19.64 5.20
C ILE A 136 1.89 -20.32 5.55
N ASP A 137 2.78 -19.63 6.26
CA ASP A 137 4.12 -20.13 6.57
C ASP A 137 4.09 -21.33 7.54
N GLU A 138 3.07 -21.39 8.43
CA GLU A 138 2.79 -22.55 9.30
C GLU A 138 2.11 -23.72 8.57
N GLY A 139 1.74 -23.54 7.30
CA GLY A 139 1.09 -24.58 6.49
C GLY A 139 -0.35 -24.88 6.87
N VAL A 140 -1.05 -23.99 7.57
CA VAL A 140 -2.45 -24.20 8.05
C VAL A 140 -3.42 -24.50 6.92
N ILE A 141 -3.17 -23.95 5.72
CA ILE A 141 -3.96 -24.20 4.51
C ILE A 141 -3.25 -25.08 3.49
N GLY A 142 -2.10 -25.66 3.82
CA GLY A 142 -1.22 -26.32 2.86
C GLY A 142 -0.55 -25.34 1.91
N HIS A 143 -0.06 -25.80 0.76
CA HIS A 143 0.49 -24.89 -0.26
C HIS A 143 -0.61 -24.04 -0.88
N PRO A 144 -0.42 -22.73 -1.02
CA PRO A 144 -1.36 -21.87 -1.74
C PRO A 144 -1.53 -22.33 -3.20
N THR A 145 -2.77 -22.43 -3.64
CA THR A 145 -3.14 -22.83 -5.00
C THR A 145 -3.84 -21.75 -5.79
N GLY A 146 -4.40 -20.74 -5.10
CA GLY A 146 -5.10 -19.64 -5.75
C GLY A 146 -5.38 -18.47 -4.82
N VAL A 147 -5.75 -17.32 -5.42
CA VAL A 147 -6.17 -16.12 -4.70
C VAL A 147 -7.27 -15.40 -5.45
N GLY A 148 -8.26 -14.89 -4.73
CA GLY A 148 -9.27 -13.97 -5.25
C GLY A 148 -9.28 -12.68 -4.46
N ALA A 149 -9.18 -11.53 -5.12
CA ALA A 149 -9.31 -10.21 -4.50
C ALA A 149 -10.50 -9.45 -5.10
N TYR A 150 -11.32 -8.85 -4.24
CA TYR A 150 -12.53 -8.13 -4.64
C TYR A 150 -12.57 -6.74 -3.98
N VAL A 151 -12.07 -5.72 -4.70
CA VAL A 151 -11.83 -4.38 -4.16
C VAL A 151 -12.81 -3.41 -4.80
N GLY A 152 -14.05 -3.41 -4.33
CA GLY A 152 -15.13 -2.55 -4.83
C GLY A 152 -15.46 -1.42 -3.85
N THR A 153 -15.63 -0.21 -4.38
CA THR A 153 -16.22 0.95 -3.70
C THR A 153 -17.09 1.72 -4.69
N HIS A 154 -17.92 2.65 -4.22
CA HIS A 154 -18.66 3.53 -5.12
C HIS A 154 -17.98 4.89 -5.30
N GLY A 155 -16.65 4.89 -5.38
CA GLY A 155 -15.85 6.06 -5.67
C GLY A 155 -15.55 6.97 -4.48
N THR A 156 -14.84 8.06 -4.75
CA THR A 156 -14.30 8.98 -3.73
C THR A 156 -15.11 10.27 -3.61
N GLU A 157 -15.99 10.58 -4.56
CA GLU A 157 -16.78 11.80 -4.65
C GLU A 157 -17.74 12.04 -3.47
N ARG A 158 -18.03 10.98 -2.70
CA ARG A 158 -18.94 11.03 -1.55
C ARG A 158 -18.26 11.53 -0.27
N HIS A 159 -16.95 11.40 -0.18
CA HIS A 159 -16.18 11.74 1.03
C HIS A 159 -14.98 12.67 0.76
N ASN A 160 -14.63 12.88 -0.49
CA ASN A 160 -13.57 13.81 -0.88
C ASN A 160 -14.18 15.06 -1.53
N PRO A 161 -13.91 16.27 -1.02
CA PRO A 161 -14.46 17.52 -1.60
C PRO A 161 -13.81 17.90 -2.94
N ASN A 162 -12.66 17.32 -3.28
CA ASN A 162 -11.94 17.55 -4.53
C ASN A 162 -11.53 16.21 -5.16
N PRO A 163 -12.50 15.42 -5.68
CA PRO A 163 -12.24 14.06 -6.12
C PRO A 163 -11.69 13.95 -7.54
N ASP A 164 -11.59 15.05 -8.29
CA ASP A 164 -11.30 15.05 -9.73
C ASP A 164 -10.06 14.23 -10.09
N PHE A 165 -8.97 14.36 -9.34
CA PHE A 165 -7.72 13.68 -9.68
C PHE A 165 -7.82 12.15 -9.64
N TYR A 166 -8.80 11.59 -8.91
CA TYR A 166 -9.06 10.14 -8.94
C TYR A 166 -9.70 9.67 -10.26
N TYR A 167 -10.24 10.59 -11.06
CA TYR A 167 -10.96 10.30 -12.29
C TYR A 167 -10.28 10.85 -13.53
N GLN A 168 -9.10 11.45 -13.38
CA GLN A 168 -8.25 11.98 -14.43
C GLN A 168 -7.06 11.03 -14.72
N PRO A 169 -6.36 11.19 -15.87
CA PRO A 169 -5.15 10.42 -16.18
C PRO A 169 -4.15 10.42 -15.01
N GLY A 170 -3.70 9.25 -14.62
CA GLY A 170 -2.91 9.03 -13.40
C GLY A 170 -3.72 8.70 -12.15
N GLY A 171 -5.06 8.69 -12.25
CA GLY A 171 -6.00 8.24 -11.22
C GLY A 171 -6.59 6.87 -11.50
N GLY A 172 -7.81 6.66 -10.99
CA GLY A 172 -8.56 5.42 -11.10
C GLY A 172 -8.39 4.47 -9.92
N PRO A 173 -9.30 3.50 -9.77
CA PRO A 173 -9.27 2.55 -8.65
C PRO A 173 -8.00 1.71 -8.62
N LEU A 174 -7.43 1.38 -9.78
CA LEU A 174 -6.21 0.58 -9.87
C LEU A 174 -5.01 1.30 -9.23
N LEU A 175 -4.79 2.57 -9.54
CA LEU A 175 -3.67 3.34 -9.00
C LEU A 175 -3.91 3.83 -7.56
N ASP A 176 -5.17 3.96 -7.16
CA ASP A 176 -5.50 4.35 -5.78
C ASP A 176 -5.47 3.17 -4.80
N LEU A 177 -6.16 2.07 -5.11
CA LEU A 177 -6.36 0.93 -4.23
C LEU A 177 -5.45 -0.26 -4.56
N GLY A 178 -5.03 -0.41 -5.81
CA GLY A 178 -4.18 -1.52 -6.28
C GLY A 178 -2.91 -1.71 -5.47
N PRO A 179 -2.15 -0.65 -5.13
CA PRO A 179 -0.92 -0.79 -4.35
C PRO A 179 -1.12 -1.58 -3.07
N TYR A 180 -2.22 -1.37 -2.35
CA TYR A 180 -2.48 -2.02 -1.07
C TYR A 180 -2.66 -3.54 -1.19
N TYR A 181 -3.47 -3.97 -2.16
CA TYR A 181 -3.80 -5.38 -2.31
C TYR A 181 -2.73 -6.15 -3.07
N LEU A 182 -2.12 -5.55 -4.10
CA LEU A 182 -1.00 -6.17 -4.83
C LEU A 182 0.22 -6.35 -3.92
N THR A 183 0.58 -5.33 -3.12
CA THR A 183 1.66 -5.46 -2.13
C THR A 183 1.37 -6.57 -1.12
N ALA A 184 0.15 -6.65 -0.61
CA ALA A 184 -0.25 -7.69 0.32
C ALA A 184 -0.23 -9.08 -0.32
N MET A 185 -0.65 -9.22 -1.58
CA MET A 185 -0.56 -10.48 -2.32
C MET A 185 0.89 -10.89 -2.55
N VAL A 186 1.78 -9.97 -2.93
CA VAL A 186 3.22 -10.26 -3.07
C VAL A 186 3.83 -10.66 -1.73
N PHE A 187 3.48 -9.99 -0.65
CA PHE A 187 3.90 -10.36 0.70
C PHE A 187 3.46 -11.78 1.09
N CYS A 188 2.24 -12.19 0.70
CA CYS A 188 1.70 -13.50 1.03
C CYS A 188 2.18 -14.63 0.10
N LEU A 189 2.32 -14.36 -1.21
CA LEU A 189 2.44 -15.40 -2.25
C LEU A 189 3.72 -15.28 -3.08
N GLY A 190 4.50 -14.21 -2.92
CA GLY A 190 5.68 -13.92 -3.73
C GLY A 190 5.39 -13.04 -4.94
N PRO A 191 6.39 -12.76 -5.79
CA PRO A 191 6.26 -11.85 -6.91
C PRO A 191 5.32 -12.36 -8.00
N ILE A 192 4.74 -11.42 -8.74
CA ILE A 192 3.82 -11.65 -9.85
C ILE A 192 4.62 -11.74 -11.15
N ALA A 193 4.38 -12.80 -11.93
CA ALA A 193 5.09 -13.07 -13.18
C ALA A 193 4.39 -12.46 -14.41
N ARG A 194 3.05 -12.51 -14.45
CA ARG A 194 2.28 -11.96 -15.58
C ARG A 194 0.83 -11.71 -15.22
N VAL A 195 0.17 -10.86 -16.03
CA VAL A 195 -1.22 -10.48 -15.85
C VAL A 195 -1.97 -10.44 -17.18
N ALA A 196 -3.31 -10.57 -17.10
CA ALA A 196 -4.22 -10.26 -18.20
C ALA A 196 -5.44 -9.55 -17.62
N SER A 197 -5.95 -8.52 -18.27
CA SER A 197 -7.07 -7.74 -17.72
C SER A 197 -8.06 -7.28 -18.78
N MET A 198 -9.27 -6.95 -18.31
CA MET A 198 -10.28 -6.16 -18.99
C MET A 198 -10.63 -4.96 -18.12
N ALA A 199 -10.86 -3.81 -18.74
CA ALA A 199 -11.21 -2.61 -18.02
C ALA A 199 -12.33 -1.85 -18.73
N SER A 200 -13.07 -1.07 -17.99
CA SER A 200 -14.16 -0.25 -18.51
C SER A 200 -14.43 0.96 -17.62
N ARG A 201 -15.13 1.91 -18.20
CA ARG A 201 -15.67 3.09 -17.51
C ARG A 201 -17.19 3.05 -17.57
N ALA A 202 -17.84 2.97 -16.40
CA ALA A 202 -19.31 2.88 -16.35
C ALA A 202 -20.00 4.23 -16.60
N PHE A 203 -19.36 5.34 -16.23
CA PHE A 203 -19.95 6.69 -16.30
C PHE A 203 -18.95 7.67 -16.91
N ASP A 204 -19.42 8.53 -17.83
CA ASP A 204 -18.60 9.62 -18.39
C ASP A 204 -18.49 10.81 -17.44
N GLN A 205 -19.44 10.94 -16.51
CA GLN A 205 -19.46 11.99 -15.50
C GLN A 205 -19.93 11.44 -14.16
N ARG A 206 -19.42 12.01 -13.06
CA ARG A 206 -19.89 11.75 -11.70
C ARG A 206 -20.18 13.05 -10.97
N MET A 207 -21.17 13.00 -10.08
CA MET A 207 -21.53 14.14 -9.26
C MET A 207 -20.72 14.13 -7.95
N ILE A 208 -20.17 15.28 -7.60
CA ILE A 208 -19.51 15.49 -6.31
C ILE A 208 -20.58 15.61 -5.24
N GLU A 209 -20.52 14.74 -4.23
CA GLU A 209 -21.53 14.66 -3.16
C GLU A 209 -21.04 15.23 -1.83
N ASN A 210 -19.91 15.96 -1.82
CA ASN A 210 -19.31 16.47 -0.59
C ASN A 210 -18.67 17.85 -0.79
N GLY A 211 -18.58 18.61 0.32
CA GLY A 211 -17.86 19.88 0.39
C GLY A 211 -18.51 21.03 -0.39
N PRO A 212 -17.75 22.10 -0.67
CA PRO A 212 -18.26 23.29 -1.34
C PRO A 212 -18.72 23.06 -2.78
N ARG A 213 -18.28 21.98 -3.40
CA ARG A 213 -18.61 21.61 -4.79
C ARG A 213 -19.73 20.59 -4.88
N ASN A 214 -20.44 20.29 -3.79
CA ASN A 214 -21.57 19.37 -3.77
C ASN A 214 -22.61 19.72 -4.85
N GLY A 215 -23.02 18.74 -5.64
CA GLY A 215 -23.94 18.90 -6.77
C GLY A 215 -23.29 19.27 -8.10
N GLN A 216 -21.98 19.54 -8.15
CA GLN A 216 -21.27 19.76 -9.41
C GLN A 216 -20.89 18.43 -10.06
N TRP A 217 -20.94 18.41 -11.41
CA TRP A 217 -20.52 17.26 -12.21
C TRP A 217 -19.05 17.40 -12.57
N MET A 218 -18.31 16.29 -12.51
CA MET A 218 -16.93 16.17 -12.97
C MET A 218 -16.83 15.12 -14.08
N GLN A 219 -15.84 15.26 -14.95
CA GLN A 219 -15.55 14.30 -16.02
C GLN A 219 -14.80 13.09 -15.47
N VAL A 220 -15.10 11.92 -16.04
CA VAL A 220 -14.37 10.67 -15.79
C VAL A 220 -13.58 10.33 -17.05
N GLU A 221 -12.26 10.34 -16.95
CA GLU A 221 -11.35 10.19 -18.10
C GLU A 221 -10.55 8.86 -18.05
N VAL A 222 -10.73 8.09 -16.97
CA VAL A 222 -10.01 6.82 -16.75
C VAL A 222 -10.98 5.67 -16.60
N ASP A 223 -10.49 4.44 -16.73
CA ASP A 223 -11.25 3.23 -16.40
C ASP A 223 -11.55 3.18 -14.89
N THR A 224 -12.80 2.91 -14.56
CA THR A 224 -13.29 2.87 -13.18
C THR A 224 -13.60 1.47 -12.68
N HIS A 225 -13.50 0.48 -13.55
CA HIS A 225 -13.69 -0.93 -13.24
C HIS A 225 -12.69 -1.78 -14.01
N SER A 226 -11.95 -2.65 -13.33
CA SER A 226 -11.11 -3.64 -14.00
C SER A 226 -11.18 -5.01 -13.33
N LEU A 227 -11.04 -6.05 -14.17
CA LEU A 227 -10.94 -7.43 -13.76
C LEU A 227 -9.66 -8.02 -14.34
N SER A 228 -8.78 -8.52 -13.48
CA SER A 228 -7.46 -9.01 -13.85
C SER A 228 -7.29 -10.47 -13.45
N LEU A 229 -6.62 -11.24 -14.30
CA LEU A 229 -6.01 -12.53 -14.00
C LEU A 229 -4.55 -12.30 -13.66
N ILE A 230 -4.05 -12.99 -12.65
CA ILE A 230 -2.71 -12.80 -12.08
C ILE A 230 -2.05 -14.17 -11.97
N GLU A 231 -0.81 -14.29 -12.42
CA GLU A 231 0.03 -15.46 -12.21
C GLU A 231 1.28 -15.05 -11.43
N PHE A 232 1.56 -15.75 -10.34
CA PHE A 232 2.73 -15.56 -9.51
C PHE A 232 3.90 -16.41 -10.02
N GLU A 233 5.13 -16.02 -9.72
CA GLU A 233 6.33 -16.82 -10.04
C GLU A 233 6.28 -18.22 -9.42
N SER A 234 5.58 -18.37 -8.29
CA SER A 234 5.33 -19.67 -7.64
C SER A 234 4.40 -20.60 -8.42
N GLY A 235 3.78 -20.13 -9.49
CA GLY A 235 2.74 -20.86 -10.24
C GLY A 235 1.33 -20.71 -9.67
N VAL A 236 1.14 -20.04 -8.55
CA VAL A 236 -0.19 -19.69 -8.03
C VAL A 236 -0.87 -18.75 -9.04
N ILE A 237 -2.14 -18.99 -9.31
CA ILE A 237 -2.96 -18.11 -10.16
C ILE A 237 -4.07 -17.47 -9.35
N GLY A 238 -4.50 -16.28 -9.76
CA GLY A 238 -5.56 -15.57 -9.07
C GLY A 238 -6.30 -14.58 -9.95
N SER A 239 -7.24 -13.90 -9.33
CA SER A 239 -7.99 -12.82 -9.96
C SER A 239 -8.11 -11.63 -9.01
N MET A 240 -8.15 -10.43 -9.58
CA MET A 240 -8.44 -9.21 -8.84
C MET A 240 -9.47 -8.39 -9.60
N MET A 241 -10.61 -8.12 -8.97
CA MET A 241 -11.53 -7.06 -9.37
C MET A 241 -11.22 -5.81 -8.57
N ILE A 242 -11.08 -4.68 -9.26
CA ILE A 242 -10.89 -3.38 -8.60
C ILE A 242 -11.79 -2.34 -9.26
N SER A 243 -12.56 -1.59 -8.45
CA SER A 243 -13.64 -0.76 -8.99
C SER A 243 -14.04 0.40 -8.10
N PHE A 244 -14.43 1.52 -8.74
CA PHE A 244 -15.18 2.62 -8.15
C PHE A 244 -16.67 2.58 -8.49
N ASP A 245 -17.16 1.51 -9.14
CA ASP A 245 -18.55 1.41 -9.63
C ASP A 245 -19.42 0.43 -8.81
N VAL A 246 -18.90 -0.04 -7.66
CA VAL A 246 -19.59 -1.03 -6.81
C VAL A 246 -20.18 -0.35 -5.58
N TRP A 247 -21.53 -0.39 -5.45
CA TRP A 247 -22.23 0.16 -4.28
C TRP A 247 -21.99 -0.67 -3.02
N ASP A 248 -22.10 -1.99 -3.15
CA ASP A 248 -21.97 -2.92 -2.04
C ASP A 248 -21.67 -4.32 -2.56
N SER A 249 -21.03 -5.18 -1.72
CA SER A 249 -20.71 -6.55 -2.06
C SER A 249 -20.55 -7.39 -0.80
N GLU A 250 -21.10 -8.61 -0.85
CA GLU A 250 -20.86 -9.64 0.18
C GLU A 250 -19.59 -10.48 -0.10
N THR A 251 -18.91 -10.24 -1.23
CA THR A 251 -17.69 -10.94 -1.59
C THR A 251 -16.55 -10.49 -0.68
N PRO A 252 -15.82 -11.41 -0.02
CA PRO A 252 -14.66 -11.05 0.79
C PRO A 252 -13.63 -10.23 -0.01
N ARG A 253 -12.96 -9.32 0.66
CA ARG A 253 -11.93 -8.47 0.04
C ARG A 253 -10.77 -9.28 -0.51
N LEU A 254 -10.41 -10.38 0.15
CA LEU A 254 -9.41 -11.31 -0.36
C LEU A 254 -9.62 -12.69 0.25
N GLU A 255 -9.48 -13.71 -0.58
CA GLU A 255 -9.41 -15.08 -0.15
C GLU A 255 -8.16 -15.76 -0.74
N ILE A 256 -7.46 -16.56 0.07
CA ILE A 256 -6.33 -17.38 -0.37
C ILE A 256 -6.74 -18.83 -0.21
N TYR A 257 -6.67 -19.56 -1.30
CA TYR A 257 -7.00 -20.98 -1.37
C TYR A 257 -5.71 -21.81 -1.28
N GLY A 258 -5.73 -22.86 -0.52
CA GLY A 258 -4.65 -23.82 -0.38
C GLY A 258 -5.13 -25.24 -0.46
N GLU A 259 -4.20 -26.18 -0.52
CA GLU A 259 -4.48 -27.62 -0.63
C GLU A 259 -5.31 -28.15 0.54
N GLU A 260 -5.14 -27.59 1.75
CA GLU A 260 -5.75 -28.07 2.99
C GLU A 260 -6.72 -27.06 3.62
N GLY A 261 -6.94 -25.90 3.00
CA GLY A 261 -7.84 -24.92 3.58
C GLY A 261 -7.95 -23.61 2.81
N THR A 262 -8.65 -22.66 3.41
CA THR A 262 -8.87 -21.32 2.84
C THR A 262 -8.72 -20.28 3.93
N ILE A 263 -8.03 -19.17 3.62
CA ILE A 263 -7.99 -17.95 4.43
C ILE A 263 -8.92 -16.95 3.78
N CYS A 264 -9.73 -16.25 4.60
CA CYS A 264 -10.66 -15.22 4.15
C CYS A 264 -10.45 -13.92 4.93
N ILE A 265 -10.29 -12.85 4.19
CA ILE A 265 -10.21 -11.49 4.70
C ILE A 265 -11.53 -10.81 4.34
N ALA A 266 -12.38 -10.62 5.35
CA ALA A 266 -13.64 -9.91 5.21
C ALA A 266 -13.39 -8.42 4.94
N ASP A 267 -14.47 -7.69 4.72
CA ASP A 267 -14.42 -6.25 4.57
C ASP A 267 -13.65 -5.56 5.69
N PRO A 268 -12.94 -4.44 5.39
CA PRO A 268 -12.41 -3.58 6.42
C PRO A 268 -13.56 -3.10 7.33
N ASP A 269 -13.23 -2.87 8.59
CA ASP A 269 -14.16 -2.37 9.58
C ASP A 269 -14.86 -1.09 9.06
N PRO A 270 -16.19 -1.08 8.88
CA PRO A 270 -16.90 0.07 8.36
C PRO A 270 -16.87 1.27 9.32
N VAL A 271 -16.57 1.04 10.60
CA VAL A 271 -16.50 2.10 11.62
C VAL A 271 -15.18 2.87 11.53
N HIS A 272 -14.09 2.17 11.25
CA HIS A 272 -12.74 2.76 11.20
C HIS A 272 -12.25 3.07 9.78
N GLY A 273 -13.12 2.97 8.79
CA GLY A 273 -12.82 3.27 7.38
C GLY A 273 -11.90 2.21 6.73
N ALA A 274 -11.15 2.64 5.73
CA ALA A 274 -10.25 1.77 4.98
C ALA A 274 -8.99 1.38 5.79
N ASN A 275 -9.17 0.99 7.06
CA ASN A 275 -8.08 0.45 7.87
C ASN A 275 -7.77 -0.98 7.41
N ILE A 276 -6.76 -1.11 6.55
CA ILE A 276 -6.27 -2.37 6.01
C ILE A 276 -5.06 -2.93 6.79
N PHE A 277 -4.66 -2.29 7.89
CA PHE A 277 -3.63 -2.82 8.81
C PHE A 277 -4.16 -3.92 9.70
N GLY A 278 -5.33 -3.69 10.30
CA GLY A 278 -5.97 -4.56 11.27
C GLY A 278 -7.27 -5.19 10.76
N GLY A 279 -7.86 -6.00 11.63
CA GLY A 279 -9.14 -6.66 11.41
C GLY A 279 -9.03 -8.17 11.47
N GLU A 280 -10.18 -8.84 11.51
CA GLU A 280 -10.25 -10.28 11.61
C GLU A 280 -9.66 -10.98 10.38
N VAL A 281 -9.01 -12.12 10.62
CA VAL A 281 -8.60 -13.09 9.62
C VAL A 281 -9.36 -14.37 9.91
N LEU A 282 -10.15 -14.80 8.95
CA LEU A 282 -10.94 -16.02 9.04
C LEU A 282 -10.23 -17.15 8.27
N TYR A 283 -10.34 -18.39 8.75
CA TYR A 283 -9.83 -19.52 8.02
C TYR A 283 -10.70 -20.76 8.21
N ARG A 284 -10.62 -21.66 7.25
CA ARG A 284 -11.17 -23.02 7.32
C ARG A 284 -10.12 -24.00 6.85
N THR A 285 -10.03 -25.11 7.53
CA THR A 285 -9.26 -26.25 7.08
C THR A 285 -10.14 -27.27 6.38
N ARG A 286 -9.53 -28.24 5.73
CA ARG A 286 -10.21 -29.36 5.07
C ARG A 286 -11.28 -30.00 5.95
N ASP A 287 -10.98 -30.21 7.24
CA ASP A 287 -11.90 -30.85 8.18
C ASP A 287 -13.12 -30.02 8.54
N THR A 288 -13.03 -28.70 8.39
CA THR A 288 -14.12 -27.76 8.65
C THR A 288 -14.80 -27.23 7.39
N SER A 289 -14.36 -27.66 6.21
CA SER A 289 -14.89 -27.23 4.91
C SER A 289 -16.35 -27.67 4.72
N ARG A 290 -17.15 -26.80 4.10
CA ARG A 290 -18.53 -27.12 3.70
C ARG A 290 -18.64 -28.18 2.59
N TRP A 291 -17.56 -28.48 1.93
CA TRP A 291 -17.49 -29.46 0.83
C TRP A 291 -17.23 -30.93 1.30
N THR A 292 -17.34 -31.17 2.59
CA THR A 292 -17.29 -32.56 3.12
C THR A 292 -18.64 -33.26 2.95
N HIS A 293 -18.65 -34.60 2.87
CA HIS A 293 -19.89 -35.40 2.73
C HIS A 293 -20.81 -35.36 3.94
N GLN A 294 -20.45 -34.64 5.01
CA GLN A 294 -21.28 -34.44 6.18
C GLN A 294 -21.93 -33.08 6.18
N PRO A 295 -23.22 -32.92 6.53
CA PRO A 295 -23.84 -31.62 6.70
C PRO A 295 -23.10 -30.84 7.77
N ARG A 296 -22.60 -29.64 7.40
CA ARG A 296 -21.95 -28.71 8.32
C ARG A 296 -22.64 -27.36 8.30
N PRO A 297 -22.53 -26.57 9.39
CA PRO A 297 -23.07 -25.23 9.39
C PRO A 297 -22.54 -24.41 8.20
N VAL A 298 -23.48 -23.76 7.52
CA VAL A 298 -23.17 -22.84 6.42
C VAL A 298 -23.26 -21.44 6.97
N GLY A 299 -22.33 -20.57 6.61
CA GLY A 299 -22.31 -19.16 7.02
C GLY A 299 -21.04 -18.79 7.78
N ARG A 300 -21.01 -17.55 8.24
CA ARG A 300 -19.82 -16.96 8.91
C ARG A 300 -19.46 -17.71 10.19
N ASP A 301 -20.42 -18.22 10.92
CA ASP A 301 -20.22 -18.94 12.19
C ASP A 301 -19.43 -20.25 12.06
N SER A 302 -19.21 -20.74 10.83
CA SER A 302 -18.42 -21.93 10.57
C SER A 302 -16.95 -21.65 10.24
N TRP A 303 -16.55 -20.39 10.16
CA TRP A 303 -15.18 -19.98 10.03
C TRP A 303 -14.51 -19.84 11.40
N GLN A 304 -13.23 -20.20 11.46
CA GLN A 304 -12.41 -19.95 12.64
C GLN A 304 -11.77 -18.57 12.53
N VAL A 305 -11.72 -17.85 13.63
CA VAL A 305 -11.01 -16.58 13.73
C VAL A 305 -9.56 -16.88 14.13
N ALA A 306 -8.62 -16.46 13.31
CA ALA A 306 -7.21 -16.60 13.62
C ALA A 306 -6.78 -15.65 14.72
N GLN A 307 -6.00 -16.13 15.67
CA GLN A 307 -5.42 -15.28 16.69
C GLN A 307 -4.36 -14.37 16.09
N CYS A 308 -4.51 -13.07 16.30
CA CYS A 308 -3.49 -12.08 15.93
C CYS A 308 -2.41 -12.03 17.03
N HIS A 309 -1.15 -12.19 16.64
CA HIS A 309 0.01 -12.15 17.53
C HIS A 309 0.86 -10.88 17.34
N HIS A 310 0.50 -10.03 16.40
CA HIS A 310 1.24 -8.81 16.05
C HIS A 310 0.43 -7.57 16.41
N GLY A 311 1.10 -6.51 16.72
CA GLY A 311 0.53 -5.19 16.90
C GLY A 311 0.14 -4.50 15.58
N TYR A 312 -0.02 -3.19 15.65
CA TYR A 312 -0.30 -2.35 14.48
C TYR A 312 -1.62 -2.69 13.77
N ASN A 313 -2.68 -2.85 14.58
CA ASN A 313 -4.04 -3.14 14.09
C ASN A 313 -4.88 -1.87 13.84
N VAL A 314 -4.29 -0.69 14.04
CA VAL A 314 -4.88 0.63 13.79
C VAL A 314 -4.27 1.27 12.55
N ASN A 315 -4.62 2.51 12.21
CA ASN A 315 -3.98 3.24 11.13
C ASN A 315 -2.49 3.53 11.45
N SER A 316 -1.63 2.61 11.07
CA SER A 316 -0.22 2.56 11.47
C SER A 316 0.74 3.08 10.39
N ARG A 317 0.29 4.03 9.56
CA ARG A 317 1.15 4.67 8.55
C ARG A 317 2.41 5.23 9.17
N GLY A 318 3.53 5.02 8.51
CA GLY A 318 4.87 5.30 9.02
C GLY A 318 5.57 4.07 9.62
N LEU A 319 4.87 2.93 9.77
CA LEU A 319 5.49 1.68 10.19
C LEU A 319 6.60 1.22 9.24
N GLY A 320 6.41 1.44 7.93
CA GLY A 320 7.44 1.18 6.92
C GLY A 320 8.66 2.11 7.06
N LEU A 321 8.46 3.36 7.47
CA LEU A 321 9.57 4.28 7.79
C LEU A 321 10.33 3.81 9.05
N LEU A 322 9.62 3.34 10.07
CA LEU A 322 10.25 2.74 11.25
C LEU A 322 11.09 1.50 10.86
N ASP A 323 10.53 0.61 10.02
CA ASP A 323 11.27 -0.56 9.51
C ASP A 323 12.49 -0.16 8.66
N LEU A 324 12.38 0.93 7.85
CA LEU A 324 13.51 1.50 7.12
C LEU A 324 14.62 1.98 8.07
N ALA A 325 14.25 2.71 9.13
CA ALA A 325 15.23 3.18 10.13
C ALA A 325 15.97 2.02 10.80
N LEU A 326 15.24 0.95 11.15
CA LEU A 326 15.82 -0.27 11.69
C LEU A 326 16.68 -1.00 10.64
N ALA A 327 16.23 -1.05 9.40
CA ALA A 327 16.97 -1.67 8.29
C ALA A 327 18.33 -1.00 8.07
N VAL A 328 18.38 0.33 8.11
CA VAL A 328 19.64 1.10 8.04
C VAL A 328 20.58 0.72 9.19
N LYS A 329 20.05 0.64 10.42
CA LYS A 329 20.83 0.28 11.61
C LYS A 329 21.34 -1.15 11.57
N GLU A 330 20.56 -2.07 11.01
CA GLU A 330 20.84 -3.50 10.96
C GLU A 330 21.60 -3.93 9.69
N GLY A 331 21.75 -3.04 8.71
CA GLY A 331 22.44 -3.34 7.44
C GLY A 331 21.65 -4.31 6.55
N ARG A 332 20.32 -4.26 6.59
CA ARG A 332 19.41 -5.07 5.78
C ARG A 332 18.55 -4.21 4.84
N GLN A 333 17.79 -4.84 3.97
CA GLN A 333 16.74 -4.15 3.20
C GLN A 333 15.48 -3.92 4.06
N PRO A 334 14.77 -2.80 3.86
CA PRO A 334 13.47 -2.59 4.49
C PRO A 334 12.43 -3.55 3.87
N ARG A 335 11.43 -3.93 4.65
CA ARG A 335 10.34 -4.79 4.17
C ARG A 335 9.47 -4.09 3.13
N ALA A 336 9.12 -2.84 3.40
CA ALA A 336 8.44 -1.97 2.44
C ALA A 336 9.48 -1.28 1.53
N SER A 337 10.21 -2.08 0.74
CA SER A 337 11.33 -1.63 -0.07
C SER A 337 10.89 -0.94 -1.36
N GLY A 338 11.80 -0.14 -1.93
CA GLY A 338 11.62 0.46 -3.24
C GLY A 338 11.49 -0.59 -4.35
N GLU A 339 12.20 -1.72 -4.25
CA GLU A 339 12.10 -2.84 -5.19
C GLU A 339 10.71 -3.48 -5.19
N LEU A 340 10.12 -3.70 -4.00
CA LEU A 340 8.75 -4.18 -3.87
C LEU A 340 7.76 -3.20 -4.51
N ALA A 341 7.90 -1.92 -4.20
CA ALA A 341 7.02 -0.89 -4.74
C ALA A 341 7.16 -0.74 -6.26
N TYR A 342 8.37 -0.89 -6.79
CA TYR A 342 8.64 -0.84 -8.22
C TYR A 342 8.03 -2.05 -8.95
N HIS A 343 8.18 -3.25 -8.40
CA HIS A 343 7.50 -4.44 -8.89
C HIS A 343 5.97 -4.25 -8.93
N VAL A 344 5.37 -3.78 -7.83
CA VAL A 344 3.92 -3.53 -7.76
C VAL A 344 3.48 -2.46 -8.75
N PHE A 345 4.30 -1.43 -8.96
CA PHE A 345 4.01 -0.39 -9.97
C PHE A 345 4.00 -0.98 -11.38
N GLU A 346 5.00 -1.80 -11.74
CA GLU A 346 5.04 -2.48 -13.04
C GLU A 346 3.85 -3.43 -13.23
N VAL A 347 3.44 -4.15 -12.18
CA VAL A 347 2.22 -4.99 -12.22
C VAL A 347 0.99 -4.15 -12.55
N MET A 348 0.84 -2.97 -11.92
CA MET A 348 -0.29 -2.07 -12.21
C MET A 348 -0.22 -1.52 -13.64
N ASP A 349 0.96 -1.15 -14.12
CA ASP A 349 1.16 -0.71 -15.49
C ASP A 349 0.79 -1.82 -16.50
N ALA A 350 1.26 -3.05 -16.26
CA ALA A 350 0.91 -4.22 -17.06
C ALA A 350 -0.60 -4.51 -17.05
N ILE A 351 -1.29 -4.35 -15.92
CA ILE A 351 -2.75 -4.44 -15.82
C ILE A 351 -3.42 -3.34 -16.66
N ALA A 352 -2.93 -2.11 -16.59
CA ALA A 352 -3.51 -0.99 -17.32
C ALA A 352 -3.36 -1.10 -18.84
N VAL A 353 -2.23 -1.64 -19.33
CA VAL A 353 -1.98 -1.81 -20.78
C VAL A 353 -2.62 -3.06 -21.37
N SER A 354 -2.88 -4.09 -20.57
CA SER A 354 -3.38 -5.40 -21.02
C SER A 354 -4.67 -5.33 -21.83
N PRO A 355 -5.68 -4.50 -21.49
CA PRO A 355 -6.93 -4.40 -22.26
C PRO A 355 -6.71 -3.97 -23.70
N ALA A 356 -5.89 -2.95 -23.91
CA ALA A 356 -5.59 -2.45 -25.26
C ALA A 356 -4.73 -3.43 -26.05
N ALA A 357 -3.81 -4.14 -25.40
CA ALA A 357 -2.95 -5.13 -26.01
C ALA A 357 -3.68 -6.44 -26.35
N ALA A 358 -4.83 -6.70 -25.72
CA ALA A 358 -5.65 -7.92 -25.86
C ALA A 358 -4.85 -9.22 -25.65
N ARG A 359 -3.88 -9.20 -24.75
CA ARG A 359 -2.99 -10.34 -24.43
C ARG A 359 -2.47 -10.26 -23.01
N CYS A 360 -1.96 -11.38 -22.51
CA CYS A 360 -1.18 -11.36 -21.27
C CYS A 360 0.05 -10.45 -21.37
N GLN A 361 0.36 -9.77 -20.29
CA GLN A 361 1.56 -8.95 -20.11
C GLN A 361 2.48 -9.64 -19.12
N ASP A 362 3.73 -9.84 -19.52
CA ASP A 362 4.78 -10.30 -18.60
C ASP A 362 5.24 -9.14 -17.71
N VAL A 363 5.48 -9.43 -16.44
CA VAL A 363 6.09 -8.51 -15.48
C VAL A 363 7.58 -8.80 -15.46
N MET A 364 8.39 -7.84 -15.88
CA MET A 364 9.82 -8.05 -16.11
C MET A 364 10.66 -7.84 -14.87
N ILE A 365 10.14 -7.07 -13.91
CA ILE A 365 10.83 -6.69 -12.69
C ILE A 365 10.33 -7.59 -11.57
N SER A 366 11.18 -8.48 -11.08
CA SER A 366 10.91 -9.29 -9.89
C SER A 366 11.40 -8.59 -8.62
N CYS A 367 10.87 -9.02 -7.48
CA CYS A 367 11.32 -8.60 -6.16
C CYS A 367 11.43 -9.78 -5.21
N ALA A 368 12.16 -9.62 -4.11
CA ALA A 368 12.11 -10.59 -3.03
C ALA A 368 10.75 -10.52 -2.31
N ARG A 369 10.19 -11.69 -1.95
CA ARG A 369 9.04 -11.76 -1.04
C ARG A 369 9.48 -11.18 0.31
N PRO A 370 8.86 -10.13 0.85
CA PRO A 370 9.28 -9.54 2.11
C PRO A 370 9.19 -10.52 3.28
N ASP A 371 10.14 -10.44 4.20
CA ASP A 371 10.08 -11.22 5.44
C ASP A 371 8.95 -10.70 6.35
N PRO A 372 8.30 -11.56 7.17
CA PRO A 372 7.36 -11.11 8.16
C PRO A 372 8.04 -10.29 9.26
N LEU A 373 7.25 -9.47 9.96
CA LEU A 373 7.70 -8.86 11.20
C LEU A 373 7.90 -9.94 12.28
N PRO A 374 8.94 -9.84 13.12
CA PRO A 374 9.03 -10.70 14.30
C PRO A 374 7.84 -10.49 15.23
N VAL A 375 7.34 -11.54 15.87
CA VAL A 375 6.26 -11.42 16.89
C VAL A 375 6.69 -10.49 18.04
N SER A 376 7.99 -10.42 18.33
CA SER A 376 8.59 -9.53 19.32
C SER A 376 8.74 -8.08 18.84
N PHE A 377 8.31 -7.74 17.62
CA PHE A 377 8.41 -6.37 17.13
C PHE A 377 7.52 -5.47 18.00
N PRO A 378 8.10 -4.41 18.61
CA PRO A 378 7.37 -3.60 19.57
C PRO A 378 6.21 -2.86 18.91
N ASP A 379 5.03 -2.86 19.55
CA ASP A 379 3.89 -2.04 19.15
C ASP A 379 3.91 -0.72 19.93
N TYR A 380 4.16 0.37 19.22
CA TYR A 380 4.19 1.71 19.79
C TYR A 380 2.85 2.45 19.68
N LEU A 381 1.83 1.86 19.05
CA LEU A 381 0.58 2.54 18.74
C LEU A 381 -0.61 2.06 19.59
N THR A 382 -0.46 1.00 20.35
CA THR A 382 -1.46 0.48 21.30
C THR A 382 -1.19 0.88 22.75
#